data_df5f1e4ca6326cbdd86222b1fa6d0c38
#
_entry.id   df5f1e4ca6326cbdd86222b1fa6d0c38
#
_cell.length_a   1.000
_cell.length_b   1.000
_cell.length_c   1.000
_cell.angle_alpha   90.00
_cell.angle_beta   90.00
_cell.angle_gamma   90.00
#
_symmetry.space_group_name_H-M   'P 1'
#
loop_
_entity.id
_entity.type
_entity.pdbx_description
1 polymer ?
#
loop_
_entity_poly.entity_id
_entity_poly.type
_entity_poly.pdbx_seq_one_letter_code
_entity_poly.pdbx_strand_id
1 'polypeptide(L)'
;FDAISYSKGASLIRMLENYLGESTFQKGIQIYIKKHAYKNTTTDDLWNALSVNSDTNVKNLMDNWTKKTGFPLIELTKNDNSEYELSQSKFSFNENFENQSDWIIPIKYYSKTKNKKIENSKLISNNSNKINAISKKCTDITIFNKNSAGFYKIIYPENLLKNLIIKIKANINTIPSEERLGLLSDAYILLKANKISPKYYLNLLTAFVTENNPYIWKYLCGSLRSIDLKLHETIIYKNYFSYISEFLNNVYLERLGTNSEISWSFENTSSETEQLMKATLLENLSYYQNKDIIKKAKTIFDNYHSGNKEKIHPNLKRPLFLAVAYEGQSSNFDKIWKLYLESDSQEEKSLYLGSLTQFNNTE
;
A
#
# COMPACT_ATOMS: atom_id res chain seq x y z
N PHE A 1 3.72 4.71 23.16
CA PHE A 1 3.88 3.74 22.06
C PHE A 1 3.74 4.47 20.75
N ASP A 2 4.82 4.60 19.99
CA ASP A 2 4.91 5.43 18.80
C ASP A 2 5.25 4.61 17.54
N ALA A 3 5.07 5.23 16.37
CA ALA A 3 5.34 4.61 15.10
C ALA A 3 6.83 4.24 14.91
N ILE A 4 7.75 4.90 15.61
CA ILE A 4 9.18 4.63 15.51
C ILE A 4 9.49 3.31 16.22
N SER A 5 9.05 3.16 17.47
CA SER A 5 9.33 1.96 18.26
C SER A 5 8.68 0.71 17.64
N TYR A 6 7.42 0.80 17.22
CA TYR A 6 6.68 -0.35 16.70
C TYR A 6 6.81 -0.51 15.18
N SER A 7 6.41 0.49 14.40
CA SER A 7 6.33 0.32 12.94
C SER A 7 7.72 0.27 12.28
N LYS A 8 8.62 1.19 12.65
CA LYS A 8 10.01 1.14 12.17
C LYS A 8 10.71 -0.10 12.72
N GLY A 9 10.58 -0.39 14.02
CA GLY A 9 11.19 -1.56 14.65
C GLY A 9 10.77 -2.86 13.96
N ALA A 10 9.49 -3.10 13.77
CA ALA A 10 8.96 -4.27 13.06
C ALA A 10 9.49 -4.35 11.61
N SER A 11 9.55 -3.22 10.90
CA SER A 11 10.07 -3.18 9.53
C SER A 11 11.55 -3.53 9.45
N LEU A 12 12.35 -3.07 10.41
CA LEU A 12 13.78 -3.39 10.49
C LEU A 12 14.02 -4.86 10.83
N ILE A 13 13.24 -5.43 11.74
CA ILE A 13 13.31 -6.87 12.07
C ILE A 13 12.93 -7.71 10.85
N ARG A 14 11.85 -7.35 10.13
CA ARG A 14 11.46 -8.02 8.89
C ARG A 14 12.53 -7.92 7.80
N MET A 15 13.17 -6.75 7.65
CA MET A 15 14.29 -6.57 6.73
C MET A 15 15.47 -7.49 7.10
N LEU A 16 15.81 -7.56 8.37
CA LEU A 16 16.90 -8.40 8.87
C LEU A 16 16.59 -9.90 8.68
N GLU A 17 15.40 -10.35 9.05
CA GLU A 17 14.94 -11.73 8.81
C GLU A 17 15.04 -12.10 7.33
N ASN A 18 14.48 -11.24 6.45
CA ASN A 18 14.56 -11.46 5.01
C ASN A 18 16.01 -11.54 4.53
N TYR A 19 16.91 -10.74 5.08
CA TYR A 19 18.32 -10.74 4.71
C TYR A 19 19.07 -11.99 5.20
N LEU A 20 18.96 -12.35 6.46
CA LEU A 20 19.61 -13.51 7.05
C LEU A 20 19.05 -14.84 6.56
N GLY A 21 17.76 -14.84 6.20
CA GLY A 21 16.97 -16.03 5.91
C GLY A 21 16.34 -16.64 7.16
N GLU A 22 15.17 -17.25 6.97
CA GLU A 22 14.30 -17.75 8.03
C GLU A 22 15.02 -18.67 9.01
N SER A 23 15.76 -19.67 8.53
CA SER A 23 16.44 -20.64 9.37
C SER A 23 17.52 -20.00 10.28
N THR A 24 18.33 -19.10 9.72
CA THR A 24 19.38 -18.40 10.48
C THR A 24 18.77 -17.48 11.52
N PHE A 25 17.73 -16.73 11.13
CA PHE A 25 17.03 -15.85 12.04
C PHE A 25 16.34 -16.62 13.17
N GLN A 26 15.63 -17.71 12.87
CA GLN A 26 14.99 -18.56 13.87
C GLN A 26 15.98 -19.12 14.90
N LYS A 27 17.13 -19.65 14.44
CA LYS A 27 18.17 -20.14 15.34
C LYS A 27 18.73 -19.04 16.26
N GLY A 28 18.92 -17.84 15.72
CA GLY A 28 19.35 -16.68 16.51
C GLY A 28 18.33 -16.29 17.59
N ILE A 29 17.03 -16.27 17.26
CA ILE A 29 15.95 -16.04 18.22
C ILE A 29 15.90 -17.12 19.30
N GLN A 30 16.07 -18.39 18.94
CA GLN A 30 16.12 -19.50 19.90
C GLN A 30 17.29 -19.31 20.91
N ILE A 31 18.47 -18.92 20.42
CA ILE A 31 19.64 -18.64 21.30
C ILE A 31 19.31 -17.47 22.23
N TYR A 32 18.74 -16.38 21.67
CA TYR A 32 18.36 -15.21 22.44
C TYR A 32 17.39 -15.54 23.58
N ILE A 33 16.28 -16.21 23.28
CA ILE A 33 15.27 -16.58 24.26
C ILE A 33 15.84 -17.54 25.33
N LYS A 34 16.62 -18.56 24.92
CA LYS A 34 17.22 -19.52 25.85
C LYS A 34 18.21 -18.87 26.82
N LYS A 35 19.03 -17.94 26.31
CA LYS A 35 20.03 -17.24 27.11
C LYS A 35 19.43 -16.24 28.10
N HIS A 36 18.37 -15.59 27.71
CA HIS A 36 17.76 -14.47 28.43
C HIS A 36 16.37 -14.74 29.00
N ALA A 37 15.99 -16.03 29.10
CA ALA A 37 14.70 -16.41 29.67
C ALA A 37 14.49 -15.80 31.07
N TYR A 38 13.34 -15.16 31.26
CA TYR A 38 12.96 -14.49 32.53
C TYR A 38 13.91 -13.37 32.99
N LYS A 39 14.69 -12.79 32.08
CA LYS A 39 15.65 -11.70 32.37
C LYS A 39 15.37 -10.49 31.50
N ASN A 40 15.83 -9.33 31.92
CA ASN A 40 15.87 -8.14 31.10
C ASN A 40 16.97 -8.24 30.06
N THR A 41 16.77 -7.59 28.93
CA THR A 41 17.70 -7.59 27.79
C THR A 41 17.90 -6.20 27.23
N THR A 42 18.98 -6.04 26.51
CA THR A 42 19.26 -4.88 25.68
C THR A 42 19.13 -5.24 24.20
N THR A 43 19.07 -4.23 23.35
CA THR A 43 19.08 -4.43 21.89
C THR A 43 20.34 -5.17 21.41
N ASP A 44 21.49 -4.93 22.04
CA ASP A 44 22.75 -5.61 21.72
C ASP A 44 22.69 -7.11 21.98
N ASP A 45 21.96 -7.55 22.99
CA ASP A 45 21.80 -8.98 23.30
C ASP A 45 21.10 -9.70 22.15
N LEU A 46 20.11 -9.07 21.53
CA LEU A 46 19.43 -9.60 20.36
C LEU A 46 20.37 -9.66 19.14
N TRP A 47 21.10 -8.56 18.85
CA TRP A 47 22.01 -8.53 17.71
C TRP A 47 23.14 -9.54 17.83
N ASN A 48 23.69 -9.70 19.02
CA ASN A 48 24.72 -10.69 19.29
C ASN A 48 24.22 -12.13 19.08
N ALA A 49 23.01 -12.45 19.55
CA ALA A 49 22.42 -13.76 19.36
C ALA A 49 22.13 -14.08 17.87
N LEU A 50 21.66 -13.11 17.12
CA LEU A 50 21.42 -13.25 15.67
C LEU A 50 22.72 -13.36 14.86
N SER A 51 23.83 -12.84 15.38
CA SER A 51 25.14 -12.94 14.73
C SER A 51 25.79 -14.33 14.84
N VAL A 52 25.40 -15.15 15.84
CA VAL A 52 26.08 -16.44 16.14
C VAL A 52 26.06 -17.40 14.93
N ASN A 53 24.99 -17.45 14.18
CA ASN A 53 24.84 -18.37 13.04
C ASN A 53 24.84 -17.62 11.70
N SER A 54 25.42 -16.42 11.66
CA SER A 54 25.45 -15.57 10.47
C SER A 54 26.89 -15.16 10.14
N ASP A 55 27.25 -15.14 8.87
CA ASP A 55 28.50 -14.57 8.38
C ASP A 55 28.49 -13.03 8.40
N THR A 56 27.35 -12.43 8.79
CA THR A 56 27.17 -10.98 8.87
C THR A 56 27.34 -10.50 10.29
N ASN A 57 28.08 -9.41 10.48
CA ASN A 57 28.07 -8.68 11.76
C ASN A 57 26.73 -7.93 11.90
N VAL A 58 25.72 -8.63 12.48
CA VAL A 58 24.35 -8.13 12.63
C VAL A 58 24.33 -6.87 13.48
N LYS A 59 25.17 -6.79 14.53
CA LYS A 59 25.25 -5.60 15.38
C LYS A 59 25.64 -4.36 14.57
N ASN A 60 26.71 -4.44 13.80
CA ASN A 60 27.18 -3.33 12.97
C ASN A 60 26.12 -2.92 11.94
N LEU A 61 25.47 -3.89 11.30
CA LEU A 61 24.37 -3.65 10.36
C LEU A 61 23.21 -2.91 11.05
N MET A 62 22.75 -3.40 12.20
CA MET A 62 21.54 -2.90 12.85
C MET A 62 21.77 -1.60 13.64
N ASP A 63 22.95 -1.38 14.21
CA ASP A 63 23.33 -0.09 14.79
C ASP A 63 23.22 1.03 13.77
N ASN A 64 23.58 0.75 12.54
CA ASN A 64 23.45 1.69 11.42
C ASN A 64 21.99 2.12 11.15
N TRP A 65 21.01 1.28 11.45
CA TRP A 65 19.59 1.55 11.25
C TRP A 65 18.88 2.08 12.49
N THR A 66 19.26 1.61 13.66
CA THR A 66 18.58 1.97 14.92
C THR A 66 19.07 3.30 15.50
N LYS A 67 20.32 3.67 15.23
CA LYS A 67 20.96 4.91 15.73
C LYS A 67 20.82 6.09 14.77
N LYS A 68 20.29 5.88 13.54
CA LYS A 68 20.10 6.94 12.55
C LYS A 68 18.62 7.27 12.38
N THR A 69 18.35 8.57 12.22
CA THR A 69 17.01 9.08 11.92
C THR A 69 16.72 9.00 10.42
N GLY A 70 15.46 8.69 10.08
CA GLY A 70 15.04 8.57 8.68
C GLY A 70 15.31 7.18 8.08
N PHE A 71 15.36 7.12 6.78
CA PHE A 71 15.62 5.92 5.98
C PHE A 71 16.17 6.30 4.59
N PRO A 72 16.82 5.37 3.88
CA PRO A 72 17.41 5.67 2.58
C PRO A 72 16.39 5.68 1.45
N LEU A 73 16.63 6.55 0.49
CA LEU A 73 16.13 6.52 -0.86
C LEU A 73 17.21 5.92 -1.77
N ILE A 74 16.84 4.93 -2.57
CA ILE A 74 17.72 4.28 -3.53
C ILE A 74 17.27 4.70 -4.93
N GLU A 75 18.20 5.22 -5.70
CA GLU A 75 17.99 5.53 -7.10
C GLU A 75 18.73 4.52 -7.98
N LEU A 76 18.00 3.97 -8.93
CA LEU A 76 18.53 3.05 -9.92
C LEU A 76 18.80 3.82 -11.20
N THR A 77 20.05 3.82 -11.65
CA THR A 77 20.45 4.33 -12.96
C THR A 77 20.99 3.19 -13.82
N LYS A 78 20.75 3.24 -15.12
CA LYS A 78 21.29 2.27 -16.08
C LYS A 78 22.48 2.90 -16.77
N ASN A 79 23.65 2.24 -16.71
CA ASN A 79 24.83 2.68 -17.41
C ASN A 79 24.87 2.16 -18.87
N ASP A 80 25.86 2.61 -19.66
CA ASP A 80 26.02 2.26 -21.07
C ASP A 80 26.26 0.76 -21.28
N ASN A 81 26.81 0.06 -20.29
CA ASN A 81 27.03 -1.39 -20.31
C ASN A 81 25.76 -2.19 -19.97
N SER A 82 24.60 -1.53 -19.86
CA SER A 82 23.34 -2.15 -19.43
C SER A 82 23.35 -2.72 -18.00
N GLU A 83 24.25 -2.23 -17.15
CA GLU A 83 24.29 -2.54 -15.73
C GLU A 83 23.47 -1.50 -14.95
N TYR A 84 22.95 -1.89 -13.80
CA TYR A 84 22.31 -0.95 -12.88
C TYR A 84 23.30 -0.48 -11.83
N GLU A 85 23.36 0.83 -11.66
CA GLU A 85 24.07 1.49 -10.57
C GLU A 85 23.03 1.92 -9.54
N LEU A 86 23.33 1.67 -8.25
CA LEU A 86 22.51 2.11 -7.13
C LEU A 86 23.24 3.23 -6.41
N SER A 87 22.58 4.37 -6.30
CA SER A 87 22.98 5.43 -5.39
C SER A 87 22.02 5.48 -4.22
N GLN A 88 22.49 5.89 -3.05
CA GLN A 88 21.64 6.11 -1.89
C GLN A 88 21.69 7.56 -1.45
N SER A 89 20.56 8.05 -0.97
CA SER A 89 20.43 9.34 -0.30
C SER A 89 19.47 9.19 0.88
N LYS A 90 19.49 10.13 1.82
CA LYS A 90 18.47 10.16 2.87
C LYS A 90 17.15 10.61 2.28
N PHE A 91 16.07 9.85 2.50
CA PHE A 91 14.74 10.28 2.10
C PHE A 91 14.31 11.52 2.89
N SER A 92 13.83 12.55 2.20
CA SER A 92 13.27 13.76 2.80
C SER A 92 12.15 14.31 1.92
N PHE A 93 11.13 14.90 2.57
CA PHE A 93 10.12 15.74 1.90
C PHE A 93 10.65 17.16 1.62
N ASN A 94 11.74 17.56 2.28
CA ASN A 94 12.37 18.84 2.09
C ASN A 94 13.56 18.69 1.15
N GLU A 95 13.60 19.48 0.07
CA GLU A 95 14.65 19.46 -0.94
C GLU A 95 16.00 20.01 -0.42
N ASN A 96 15.98 20.86 0.59
CA ASN A 96 17.16 21.53 1.16
C ASN A 96 17.85 20.71 2.28
N PHE A 97 17.54 19.43 2.41
CA PHE A 97 18.13 18.61 3.46
C PHE A 97 19.52 18.10 3.05
N GLU A 98 20.52 18.26 3.94
CA GLU A 98 21.88 17.74 3.70
C GLU A 98 21.86 16.22 3.44
N ASN A 99 22.50 15.86 2.35
CA ASN A 99 22.48 14.50 1.79
C ASN A 99 23.51 13.61 2.51
N GLN A 100 23.33 13.37 3.81
CA GLN A 100 24.11 12.37 4.53
C GLN A 100 23.51 10.98 4.28
N SER A 101 24.19 10.17 3.49
CA SER A 101 23.77 8.81 3.19
C SER A 101 24.93 7.85 3.37
N ASP A 102 24.87 7.06 4.43
CA ASP A 102 25.88 6.04 4.73
C ASP A 102 25.24 4.81 5.40
N TRP A 103 24.01 4.45 4.97
CA TRP A 103 23.39 3.21 5.42
C TRP A 103 24.10 2.00 4.82
N ILE A 104 24.23 0.96 5.64
CA ILE A 104 24.53 -0.39 5.17
C ILE A 104 23.17 -1.02 4.82
N ILE A 105 22.88 -1.17 3.52
CA ILE A 105 21.54 -1.55 3.06
C ILE A 105 21.58 -2.97 2.50
N PRO A 106 20.82 -3.92 3.09
CA PRO A 106 20.66 -5.25 2.52
C PRO A 106 19.67 -5.20 1.34
N ILE A 107 20.20 -5.25 0.13
CA ILE A 107 19.41 -5.31 -1.09
C ILE A 107 19.20 -6.76 -1.50
N LYS A 108 17.94 -7.20 -1.50
CA LYS A 108 17.54 -8.43 -2.17
C LYS A 108 16.75 -8.10 -3.42
N TYR A 109 17.16 -8.69 -4.54
CA TYR A 109 16.54 -8.46 -5.83
C TYR A 109 16.51 -9.73 -6.66
N TYR A 110 15.63 -9.76 -7.64
CA TYR A 110 15.60 -10.85 -8.61
C TYR A 110 15.28 -10.33 -10.01
N SER A 111 15.71 -11.12 -11.00
CA SER A 111 15.22 -11.02 -12.37
C SER A 111 14.51 -12.30 -12.77
N LYS A 112 13.38 -12.16 -13.46
CA LYS A 112 12.55 -13.26 -13.92
C LYS A 112 12.36 -13.19 -15.43
N THR A 113 12.76 -14.23 -16.12
CA THR A 113 12.45 -14.52 -17.53
C THR A 113 11.31 -15.52 -17.61
N LYS A 114 10.84 -15.87 -18.81
CA LYS A 114 9.86 -16.95 -18.98
C LYS A 114 10.30 -18.27 -18.33
N ASN A 115 11.62 -18.59 -18.37
CA ASN A 115 12.15 -19.91 -18.01
C ASN A 115 13.07 -19.89 -16.80
N LYS A 116 13.42 -18.75 -16.25
CA LYS A 116 14.42 -18.67 -15.17
C LYS A 116 14.14 -17.49 -14.25
N LYS A 117 14.23 -17.74 -12.94
CA LYS A 117 14.30 -16.70 -11.88
C LYS A 117 15.70 -16.75 -11.28
N ILE A 118 16.37 -15.64 -11.23
CA ILE A 118 17.68 -15.48 -10.59
C ILE A 118 17.52 -14.49 -9.46
N GLU A 119 17.83 -14.94 -8.25
CA GLU A 119 17.77 -14.13 -7.04
C GLU A 119 19.17 -13.79 -6.56
N ASN A 120 19.35 -12.60 -6.03
CA ASN A 120 20.59 -12.11 -5.49
C ASN A 120 20.35 -11.33 -4.20
N SER A 121 21.40 -11.33 -3.36
CA SER A 121 21.47 -10.53 -2.15
C SER A 121 22.80 -9.83 -2.09
N LYS A 122 22.81 -8.54 -1.73
CA LYS A 122 24.04 -7.75 -1.60
C LYS A 122 23.88 -6.72 -0.49
N LEU A 123 24.93 -6.54 0.32
CA LEU A 123 25.03 -5.35 1.17
C LEU A 123 25.64 -4.22 0.35
N ILE A 124 24.96 -3.09 0.32
CA ILE A 124 25.47 -1.86 -0.27
C ILE A 124 25.80 -0.87 0.83
N SER A 125 26.95 -0.22 0.71
CA SER A 125 27.41 0.85 1.59
C SER A 125 28.09 1.92 0.73
N ASN A 126 28.05 3.18 1.14
CA ASN A 126 28.55 4.33 0.40
C ASN A 126 27.77 4.69 -0.89
N ASN A 127 28.18 5.79 -1.55
CA ASN A 127 27.37 6.49 -2.55
C ASN A 127 27.29 5.82 -3.93
N SER A 128 28.02 4.76 -4.21
CA SER A 128 27.85 4.07 -5.51
C SER A 128 28.16 2.59 -5.40
N ASN A 129 27.18 1.78 -5.71
CA ASN A 129 27.33 0.34 -5.81
C ASN A 129 26.83 -0.15 -7.14
N LYS A 130 27.71 -0.78 -7.93
CA LYS A 130 27.34 -1.42 -9.17
C LYS A 130 26.70 -2.77 -8.92
N ILE A 131 25.55 -2.98 -9.48
CA ILE A 131 24.92 -4.29 -9.58
C ILE A 131 24.86 -4.66 -11.06
N ASN A 132 25.51 -5.76 -11.42
CA ASN A 132 25.46 -6.26 -12.77
C ASN A 132 24.00 -6.56 -13.15
N ALA A 133 23.56 -6.02 -14.28
CA ALA A 133 22.25 -6.34 -14.80
C ALA A 133 22.14 -7.84 -15.02
N ILE A 134 21.17 -8.45 -14.37
CA ILE A 134 20.95 -9.90 -14.46
C ILE A 134 20.44 -10.29 -15.85
N SER A 135 19.89 -9.33 -16.58
CA SER A 135 19.44 -9.54 -17.95
C SER A 135 19.68 -8.31 -18.82
N LYS A 136 20.31 -8.53 -19.96
CA LYS A 136 20.49 -7.53 -21.02
C LYS A 136 19.23 -7.30 -21.86
N LYS A 137 18.18 -8.11 -21.67
CA LYS A 137 16.94 -8.06 -22.46
C LYS A 137 15.84 -7.30 -21.72
N CYS A 138 15.26 -6.30 -22.36
CA CYS A 138 14.10 -5.51 -21.86
C CYS A 138 12.82 -6.34 -21.66
N THR A 139 12.85 -7.65 -21.84
CA THR A 139 11.69 -8.54 -21.71
C THR A 139 11.50 -9.11 -20.33
N ASP A 140 12.45 -8.93 -19.43
CA ASP A 140 12.48 -9.56 -18.14
C ASP A 140 11.96 -8.61 -17.05
N ILE A 141 11.37 -9.21 -15.99
CA ILE A 141 10.97 -8.50 -14.79
C ILE A 141 12.21 -8.41 -13.90
N THR A 142 12.54 -7.23 -13.43
CA THR A 142 13.53 -7.05 -12.37
C THR A 142 12.89 -6.29 -11.21
N ILE A 143 12.86 -6.92 -10.05
CA ILE A 143 12.36 -6.35 -8.80
C ILE A 143 13.53 -6.18 -7.85
N PHE A 144 13.77 -4.96 -7.44
CA PHE A 144 14.58 -4.62 -6.29
C PHE A 144 13.67 -4.53 -5.05
N ASN A 145 14.17 -4.85 -3.88
CA ASN A 145 13.37 -5.01 -2.66
C ASN A 145 12.39 -6.20 -2.71
N LYS A 146 12.95 -7.40 -2.93
CA LYS A 146 12.17 -8.64 -2.91
C LYS A 146 11.32 -8.74 -1.64
N ASN A 147 10.06 -9.16 -1.80
CA ASN A 147 9.03 -9.26 -0.75
C ASN A 147 8.69 -7.90 -0.10
N SER A 148 9.14 -6.77 -0.65
CA SER A 148 9.03 -5.43 -0.03
C SER A 148 9.47 -5.41 1.44
N ALA A 149 10.50 -6.18 1.76
CA ALA A 149 10.95 -6.36 3.15
C ALA A 149 11.96 -5.30 3.60
N GLY A 150 12.65 -4.65 2.66
CA GLY A 150 13.63 -3.61 2.98
C GLY A 150 12.99 -2.29 3.40
N PHE A 151 13.54 -1.67 4.43
CA PHE A 151 13.06 -0.38 4.96
C PHE A 151 13.70 0.80 4.21
N TYR A 152 13.51 0.86 2.91
CA TYR A 152 13.98 1.92 1.99
C TYR A 152 12.99 2.12 0.86
N LYS A 153 13.12 3.23 0.14
CA LYS A 153 12.33 3.53 -1.06
C LYS A 153 13.20 3.44 -2.30
N ILE A 154 12.60 3.06 -3.44
CA ILE A 154 13.31 2.87 -4.69
C ILE A 154 12.67 3.70 -5.79
N ILE A 155 13.50 4.47 -6.50
CA ILE A 155 13.13 5.09 -7.78
C ILE A 155 13.57 4.16 -8.91
N TYR A 156 12.59 3.61 -9.62
CA TYR A 156 12.83 2.82 -10.82
C TYR A 156 13.01 3.73 -12.05
N PRO A 157 14.00 3.49 -12.90
CA PRO A 157 14.11 4.19 -14.20
C PRO A 157 12.82 3.97 -15.02
N GLU A 158 12.45 4.97 -15.80
CA GLU A 158 11.16 4.99 -16.54
C GLU A 158 10.97 3.77 -17.45
N ASN A 159 12.04 3.33 -18.11
CA ASN A 159 12.01 2.15 -18.97
C ASN A 159 11.76 0.84 -18.19
N LEU A 160 12.34 0.71 -17.01
CA LEU A 160 12.12 -0.46 -16.14
C LEU A 160 10.70 -0.45 -15.58
N LEU A 161 10.21 0.71 -15.12
CA LEU A 161 8.83 0.85 -14.66
C LEU A 161 7.81 0.55 -15.76
N LYS A 162 8.00 1.09 -16.97
CA LYS A 162 7.14 0.79 -18.14
C LYS A 162 7.04 -0.71 -18.40
N ASN A 163 8.18 -1.42 -18.30
CA ASN A 163 8.19 -2.86 -18.47
C ASN A 163 7.42 -3.59 -17.34
N LEU A 164 7.61 -3.17 -16.10
CA LEU A 164 6.84 -3.71 -14.96
C LEU A 164 5.33 -3.50 -15.15
N ILE A 165 4.90 -2.31 -15.54
CA ILE A 165 3.49 -1.98 -15.83
C ILE A 165 2.93 -2.92 -16.91
N ILE A 166 3.63 -3.12 -18.02
CA ILE A 166 3.20 -4.02 -19.10
C ILE A 166 3.04 -5.46 -18.58
N LYS A 167 3.97 -5.93 -17.76
CA LYS A 167 3.94 -7.29 -17.22
C LYS A 167 2.82 -7.49 -16.19
N ILE A 168 2.59 -6.51 -15.32
CA ILE A 168 1.50 -6.54 -14.34
C ILE A 168 0.15 -6.54 -15.07
N LYS A 169 -0.03 -5.68 -16.08
CA LYS A 169 -1.24 -5.65 -16.91
C LYS A 169 -1.52 -6.96 -17.63
N ALA A 170 -0.48 -7.60 -18.16
CA ALA A 170 -0.63 -8.87 -18.85
C ALA A 170 -1.04 -10.02 -17.92
N ASN A 171 -0.53 -10.02 -16.70
CA ASN A 171 -0.92 -10.97 -15.65
C ASN A 171 -0.51 -10.42 -14.29
N ILE A 172 -1.49 -10.04 -13.48
CA ILE A 172 -1.30 -9.47 -12.14
C ILE A 172 -0.49 -10.39 -11.21
N ASN A 173 -0.62 -11.69 -11.34
CA ASN A 173 0.09 -12.69 -10.53
C ASN A 173 1.57 -12.89 -10.93
N THR A 174 2.04 -12.17 -11.94
CA THR A 174 3.46 -12.24 -12.34
C THR A 174 4.38 -11.69 -11.25
N ILE A 175 3.90 -10.75 -10.46
CA ILE A 175 4.58 -10.13 -9.31
C ILE A 175 3.75 -10.40 -8.05
N PRO A 176 4.34 -10.89 -6.95
CA PRO A 176 3.65 -11.10 -5.67
C PRO A 176 2.92 -9.85 -5.15
N SER A 177 1.85 -10.04 -4.40
CA SER A 177 1.01 -8.95 -3.86
C SER A 177 1.80 -7.96 -3.00
N GLU A 178 2.73 -8.47 -2.18
CA GLU A 178 3.58 -7.64 -1.31
C GLU A 178 4.47 -6.69 -2.12
N GLU A 179 5.00 -7.19 -3.23
CA GLU A 179 5.87 -6.40 -4.11
C GLU A 179 5.05 -5.39 -4.93
N ARG A 180 3.83 -5.75 -5.35
CA ARG A 180 2.90 -4.83 -6.01
C ARG A 180 2.49 -3.69 -5.07
N LEU A 181 2.14 -4.03 -3.81
CA LEU A 181 1.87 -3.02 -2.79
C LEU A 181 3.10 -2.15 -2.52
N GLY A 182 4.29 -2.75 -2.46
CA GLY A 182 5.55 -2.04 -2.31
C GLY A 182 5.79 -1.02 -3.43
N LEU A 183 5.64 -1.42 -4.69
CA LEU A 183 5.75 -0.52 -5.84
C LEU A 183 4.76 0.66 -5.76
N LEU A 184 3.51 0.37 -5.41
CA LEU A 184 2.47 1.39 -5.28
C LEU A 184 2.77 2.35 -4.12
N SER A 185 3.16 1.82 -2.97
CA SER A 185 3.46 2.63 -1.78
C SER A 185 4.70 3.48 -1.95
N ASP A 186 5.74 2.96 -2.60
CA ASP A 186 6.95 3.72 -2.91
C ASP A 186 6.63 4.85 -3.89
N ALA A 187 5.91 4.56 -4.98
CA ALA A 187 5.52 5.58 -5.94
C ALA A 187 4.66 6.68 -5.30
N TYR A 188 3.71 6.33 -4.41
CA TYR A 188 2.90 7.34 -3.74
C TYR A 188 3.72 8.26 -2.82
N ILE A 189 4.62 7.70 -2.00
CA ILE A 189 5.46 8.52 -1.11
C ILE A 189 6.46 9.38 -1.89
N LEU A 190 6.99 8.86 -3.00
CA LEU A 190 7.88 9.58 -3.91
C LEU A 190 7.16 10.73 -4.64
N LEU A 191 5.90 10.52 -5.04
CA LEU A 191 5.04 11.59 -5.56
C LEU A 191 4.85 12.71 -4.53
N LYS A 192 4.52 12.36 -3.29
CA LYS A 192 4.36 13.33 -2.20
C LYS A 192 5.63 14.12 -1.90
N ALA A 193 6.78 13.51 -2.13
CA ALA A 193 8.10 14.13 -1.93
C ALA A 193 8.62 14.85 -3.18
N ASN A 194 7.81 14.98 -4.24
CA ASN A 194 8.19 15.58 -5.53
C ASN A 194 9.41 14.91 -6.20
N LYS A 195 9.62 13.61 -5.92
CA LYS A 195 10.73 12.82 -6.49
C LYS A 195 10.34 12.11 -7.80
N ILE A 196 9.05 11.98 -8.07
CA ILE A 196 8.50 11.48 -9.34
C ILE A 196 7.37 12.38 -9.81
N SER A 197 7.13 12.40 -11.12
CA SER A 197 6.04 13.17 -11.70
C SER A 197 4.66 12.55 -11.42
N PRO A 198 3.57 13.35 -11.38
CA PRO A 198 2.20 12.82 -11.32
C PRO A 198 1.90 11.81 -12.45
N LYS A 199 2.43 12.05 -13.65
CA LYS A 199 2.30 11.15 -14.80
C LYS A 199 2.88 9.76 -14.52
N TYR A 200 4.03 9.69 -13.83
CA TYR A 200 4.65 8.42 -13.43
C TYR A 200 3.69 7.62 -12.53
N TYR A 201 3.12 8.27 -11.52
CA TYR A 201 2.19 7.64 -10.59
C TYR A 201 0.89 7.19 -11.28
N LEU A 202 0.25 8.06 -12.06
CA LEU A 202 -0.98 7.74 -12.78
C LEU A 202 -0.78 6.58 -13.78
N ASN A 203 0.36 6.54 -14.47
CA ASN A 203 0.70 5.41 -15.34
C ASN A 203 0.81 4.10 -14.56
N LEU A 204 1.42 4.12 -13.37
CA LEU A 204 1.50 2.93 -12.51
C LEU A 204 0.10 2.46 -12.09
N LEU A 205 -0.82 3.37 -11.72
CA LEU A 205 -2.19 3.00 -11.34
C LEU A 205 -2.89 2.18 -12.41
N THR A 206 -2.66 2.47 -13.69
CA THR A 206 -3.26 1.72 -14.80
C THR A 206 -2.85 0.24 -14.84
N ALA A 207 -1.79 -0.15 -14.13
CA ALA A 207 -1.38 -1.55 -14.01
C ALA A 207 -2.29 -2.34 -13.02
N PHE A 208 -2.99 -1.65 -12.15
CA PHE A 208 -3.79 -2.27 -11.08
C PHE A 208 -5.27 -2.47 -11.42
N VAL A 209 -5.70 -2.22 -12.67
CA VAL A 209 -7.09 -2.45 -13.10
C VAL A 209 -7.53 -3.89 -12.86
N THR A 210 -6.61 -4.87 -13.06
CA THR A 210 -6.87 -6.28 -12.84
C THR A 210 -6.49 -6.78 -11.44
N GLU A 211 -6.19 -5.88 -10.50
CA GLU A 211 -5.85 -6.24 -9.12
C GLU A 211 -7.04 -6.88 -8.40
N ASN A 212 -6.78 -7.96 -7.68
CA ASN A 212 -7.79 -8.71 -6.93
C ASN A 212 -7.55 -8.72 -5.41
N ASN A 213 -6.47 -8.10 -4.95
CA ASN A 213 -6.17 -7.99 -3.52
C ASN A 213 -6.88 -6.77 -2.91
N PRO A 214 -7.82 -6.94 -1.97
CA PRO A 214 -8.58 -5.84 -1.38
C PRO A 214 -7.71 -4.87 -0.56
N TYR A 215 -6.61 -5.33 0.01
CA TYR A 215 -5.69 -4.48 0.77
C TYR A 215 -4.91 -3.53 -0.15
N ILE A 216 -4.56 -3.98 -1.37
CA ILE A 216 -3.95 -3.11 -2.38
C ILE A 216 -4.97 -2.07 -2.84
N TRP A 217 -6.23 -2.46 -3.08
CA TRP A 217 -7.31 -1.52 -3.41
C TRP A 217 -7.56 -0.50 -2.30
N LYS A 218 -7.58 -0.95 -1.05
CA LYS A 218 -7.73 -0.05 0.11
C LYS A 218 -6.59 0.98 0.16
N TYR A 219 -5.35 0.55 -0.05
CA TYR A 219 -4.20 1.44 -0.11
C TYR A 219 -4.30 2.43 -1.29
N LEU A 220 -4.61 1.93 -2.48
CA LEU A 220 -4.76 2.72 -3.70
C LEU A 220 -5.83 3.80 -3.51
N CYS A 221 -7.02 3.43 -3.09
CA CYS A 221 -8.12 4.38 -2.83
C CYS A 221 -7.75 5.40 -1.75
N GLY A 222 -7.09 4.98 -0.67
CA GLY A 222 -6.60 5.89 0.36
C GLY A 222 -5.58 6.90 -0.16
N SER A 223 -4.68 6.48 -1.04
CA SER A 223 -3.71 7.37 -1.69
C SER A 223 -4.39 8.37 -2.63
N LEU A 224 -5.39 7.94 -3.40
CA LEU A 224 -6.18 8.82 -4.27
C LEU A 224 -6.95 9.87 -3.48
N ARG A 225 -7.59 9.49 -2.38
CA ARG A 225 -8.26 10.45 -1.48
C ARG A 225 -7.28 11.45 -0.86
N SER A 226 -6.10 11.01 -0.49
CA SER A 226 -5.07 11.92 0.06
C SER A 226 -4.54 12.91 -0.98
N ILE A 227 -4.53 12.56 -2.26
CA ILE A 227 -4.23 13.48 -3.37
C ILE A 227 -5.41 14.44 -3.57
N ASP A 228 -6.63 13.92 -3.56
CA ASP A 228 -7.87 14.69 -3.68
C ASP A 228 -7.91 15.85 -2.68
N LEU A 229 -7.68 15.57 -1.39
CA LEU A 229 -7.63 16.59 -0.34
C LEU A 229 -6.61 17.69 -0.59
N LYS A 230 -5.53 17.42 -1.31
CA LYS A 230 -4.50 18.42 -1.66
C LYS A 230 -4.87 19.22 -2.90
N LEU A 231 -5.68 18.68 -3.77
CA LEU A 231 -6.09 19.32 -5.02
C LEU A 231 -7.38 20.10 -4.90
N HIS A 232 -8.14 19.93 -3.81
CA HIS A 232 -9.51 20.41 -3.64
C HIS A 232 -9.73 21.89 -4.00
N GLU A 233 -8.78 22.76 -3.66
CA GLU A 233 -8.85 24.19 -3.95
C GLU A 233 -8.12 24.60 -5.24
N THR A 234 -7.67 23.63 -6.03
CA THR A 234 -6.91 23.90 -7.25
C THR A 234 -7.78 23.89 -8.51
N ILE A 235 -7.35 24.59 -9.55
CA ILE A 235 -8.03 24.63 -10.85
C ILE A 235 -8.17 23.24 -11.52
N ILE A 236 -7.28 22.31 -11.21
CA ILE A 236 -7.26 20.96 -11.79
C ILE A 236 -8.17 19.97 -11.05
N TYR A 237 -8.74 20.37 -9.91
CA TYR A 237 -9.51 19.48 -9.05
C TYR A 237 -10.64 18.76 -9.77
N LYS A 238 -11.47 19.49 -10.52
CA LYS A 238 -12.60 18.91 -11.26
C LYS A 238 -12.17 17.82 -12.24
N ASN A 239 -11.06 18.05 -12.95
CA ASN A 239 -10.53 17.09 -13.92
C ASN A 239 -10.00 15.83 -13.22
N TYR A 240 -9.28 16.03 -12.12
CA TYR A 240 -8.81 14.92 -11.29
C TYR A 240 -9.96 14.09 -10.76
N PHE A 241 -10.96 14.74 -10.14
CA PHE A 241 -12.13 14.11 -9.56
C PHE A 241 -12.90 13.28 -10.60
N SER A 242 -13.18 13.86 -11.76
CA SER A 242 -13.87 13.16 -12.86
C SER A 242 -13.04 11.97 -13.37
N TYR A 243 -11.75 12.14 -13.55
CA TYR A 243 -10.86 11.06 -14.01
C TYR A 243 -10.85 9.88 -13.03
N ILE A 244 -10.76 10.14 -11.73
CA ILE A 244 -10.74 9.06 -10.72
C ILE A 244 -12.12 8.39 -10.60
N SER A 245 -13.21 9.18 -10.67
CA SER A 245 -14.58 8.63 -10.70
C SER A 245 -14.75 7.66 -11.85
N GLU A 246 -14.36 8.06 -13.06
CA GLU A 246 -14.43 7.21 -14.27
C GLU A 246 -13.53 5.98 -14.15
N PHE A 247 -12.29 6.16 -13.70
CA PHE A 247 -11.34 5.05 -13.50
C PHE A 247 -11.90 3.98 -12.55
N LEU A 248 -12.39 4.38 -11.38
CA LEU A 248 -12.96 3.45 -10.41
C LEU A 248 -14.25 2.79 -10.91
N ASN A 249 -15.09 3.53 -11.64
CA ASN A 249 -16.31 3.00 -12.24
C ASN A 249 -15.99 1.90 -13.27
N ASN A 250 -15.03 2.14 -14.15
CA ASN A 250 -14.60 1.16 -15.14
C ASN A 250 -14.04 -0.10 -14.48
N VAL A 251 -13.20 0.06 -13.45
CA VAL A 251 -12.70 -1.08 -12.65
C VAL A 251 -13.85 -1.85 -12.01
N TYR A 252 -14.84 -1.16 -11.42
CA TYR A 252 -15.98 -1.83 -10.79
C TYR A 252 -16.78 -2.65 -11.80
N LEU A 253 -17.12 -2.05 -12.93
CA LEU A 253 -17.94 -2.70 -13.96
C LEU A 253 -17.21 -3.90 -14.59
N GLU A 254 -15.92 -3.77 -14.86
CA GLU A 254 -15.11 -4.83 -15.45
C GLU A 254 -14.93 -6.02 -14.50
N ARG A 255 -14.79 -5.74 -13.19
CA ARG A 255 -14.38 -6.77 -12.21
C ARG A 255 -15.53 -7.35 -11.39
N LEU A 256 -16.57 -6.57 -11.12
CA LEU A 256 -17.61 -6.88 -10.14
C LEU A 256 -19.03 -6.58 -10.64
N GLY A 257 -19.16 -5.97 -11.81
CA GLY A 257 -20.46 -5.67 -12.41
C GLY A 257 -21.10 -6.95 -12.94
N THR A 258 -22.36 -7.18 -12.58
CA THR A 258 -23.22 -8.19 -13.21
C THR A 258 -23.98 -7.54 -14.34
N ASN A 259 -23.87 -8.07 -15.57
CA ASN A 259 -24.48 -7.48 -16.76
C ASN A 259 -24.19 -5.98 -16.96
N SER A 260 -22.96 -5.56 -16.64
CA SER A 260 -22.53 -4.15 -16.62
C SER A 260 -23.31 -3.25 -15.67
N GLU A 261 -23.98 -3.80 -14.66
CA GLU A 261 -24.71 -3.06 -13.65
C GLU A 261 -24.00 -3.07 -12.27
N ILE A 262 -24.20 -1.98 -11.53
CA ILE A 262 -23.74 -1.85 -10.15
C ILE A 262 -24.71 -2.59 -9.24
N SER A 263 -24.22 -3.54 -8.45
CA SER A 263 -25.00 -4.31 -7.48
C SER A 263 -24.59 -4.01 -6.05
N TRP A 264 -25.56 -3.89 -5.14
CA TRP A 264 -25.39 -3.76 -3.69
C TRP A 264 -25.60 -5.08 -2.93
N SER A 265 -25.52 -6.20 -3.61
CA SER A 265 -25.60 -7.55 -3.03
C SER A 265 -24.38 -8.36 -3.39
N PHE A 266 -24.15 -9.45 -2.68
CA PHE A 266 -23.15 -10.45 -3.04
C PHE A 266 -23.84 -11.68 -3.64
N GLU A 267 -23.20 -12.30 -4.60
CA GLU A 267 -23.59 -13.62 -5.05
C GLU A 267 -23.20 -14.66 -3.98
N ASN A 268 -23.94 -15.75 -3.89
CA ASN A 268 -23.67 -16.81 -2.89
C ASN A 268 -22.28 -17.45 -3.06
N THR A 269 -21.67 -17.29 -4.24
CA THR A 269 -20.34 -17.78 -4.59
C THR A 269 -19.22 -16.78 -4.36
N SER A 270 -19.54 -15.52 -3.98
CA SER A 270 -18.54 -14.46 -3.78
C SER A 270 -17.58 -14.81 -2.64
N SER A 271 -16.29 -14.83 -2.92
CA SER A 271 -15.26 -15.00 -1.92
C SER A 271 -15.19 -13.79 -0.97
N GLU A 272 -14.66 -13.97 0.24
CA GLU A 272 -14.43 -12.87 1.19
C GLU A 272 -13.59 -11.75 0.57
N THR A 273 -12.57 -12.11 -0.22
CA THR A 273 -11.72 -11.17 -0.95
C THR A 273 -12.52 -10.29 -1.91
N GLU A 274 -13.43 -10.88 -2.68
CA GLU A 274 -14.31 -10.15 -3.60
C GLU A 274 -15.29 -9.26 -2.85
N GLN A 275 -15.83 -9.73 -1.73
CA GLN A 275 -16.72 -8.94 -0.89
C GLN A 275 -16.02 -7.68 -0.33
N LEU A 276 -14.79 -7.82 0.18
CA LEU A 276 -14.00 -6.71 0.69
C LEU A 276 -13.58 -5.74 -0.43
N MET A 277 -13.24 -6.25 -1.60
CA MET A 277 -12.92 -5.42 -2.76
C MET A 277 -14.14 -4.60 -3.20
N LYS A 278 -15.30 -5.27 -3.32
CA LYS A 278 -16.56 -4.62 -3.70
C LYS A 278 -16.95 -3.52 -2.72
N ALA A 279 -16.87 -3.80 -1.42
CA ALA A 279 -17.16 -2.81 -0.38
C ALA A 279 -16.22 -1.58 -0.51
N THR A 280 -14.93 -1.81 -0.73
CA THR A 280 -13.94 -0.74 -0.92
C THR A 280 -14.24 0.11 -2.14
N LEU A 281 -14.59 -0.51 -3.27
CA LEU A 281 -14.91 0.22 -4.51
C LEU A 281 -16.23 1.00 -4.39
N LEU A 282 -17.28 0.41 -3.78
CA LEU A 282 -18.56 1.11 -3.56
C LEU A 282 -18.36 2.34 -2.65
N GLU A 283 -17.59 2.21 -1.57
CA GLU A 283 -17.27 3.34 -0.69
C GLU A 283 -16.59 4.49 -1.45
N ASN A 284 -15.61 4.16 -2.30
CA ASN A 284 -14.87 5.18 -3.03
C ASN A 284 -15.65 5.76 -4.20
N LEU A 285 -16.42 4.97 -4.92
CA LEU A 285 -17.32 5.46 -5.95
C LEU A 285 -18.40 6.40 -5.38
N SER A 286 -18.89 6.13 -4.17
CA SER A 286 -19.79 7.06 -3.47
C SER A 286 -19.09 8.37 -3.12
N TYR A 287 -17.86 8.32 -2.61
CA TYR A 287 -17.04 9.51 -2.36
C TYR A 287 -16.85 10.35 -3.64
N TYR A 288 -16.54 9.72 -4.77
CA TYR A 288 -16.38 10.36 -6.06
C TYR A 288 -17.73 10.60 -6.78
N GLN A 289 -18.84 10.67 -6.03
CA GLN A 289 -20.16 11.11 -6.46
C GLN A 289 -20.73 10.34 -7.66
N ASN A 290 -20.51 9.02 -7.71
CA ASN A 290 -21.15 8.18 -8.72
C ASN A 290 -22.68 8.14 -8.46
N LYS A 291 -23.43 8.74 -9.39
CA LYS A 291 -24.88 8.95 -9.24
C LYS A 291 -25.67 7.66 -9.10
N ASP A 292 -25.30 6.62 -9.83
CA ASP A 292 -26.04 5.34 -9.82
C ASP A 292 -25.79 4.60 -8.49
N ILE A 293 -24.59 4.65 -7.98
CA ILE A 293 -24.23 4.09 -6.66
C ILE A 293 -25.03 4.78 -5.56
N ILE A 294 -25.00 6.11 -5.54
CA ILE A 294 -25.68 6.90 -4.50
C ILE A 294 -27.19 6.70 -4.58
N LYS A 295 -27.77 6.74 -5.78
CA LYS A 295 -29.21 6.51 -5.95
C LYS A 295 -29.66 5.14 -5.45
N LYS A 296 -28.93 4.07 -5.79
CA LYS A 296 -29.23 2.71 -5.31
C LYS A 296 -29.04 2.61 -3.79
N ALA A 297 -27.96 3.19 -3.25
CA ALA A 297 -27.72 3.24 -1.81
C ALA A 297 -28.85 3.91 -1.05
N LYS A 298 -29.33 5.05 -1.53
CA LYS A 298 -30.48 5.76 -0.94
C LYS A 298 -31.74 4.88 -0.87
N THR A 299 -32.09 4.21 -1.97
CA THR A 299 -33.26 3.32 -1.99
C THR A 299 -33.13 2.20 -0.94
N ILE A 300 -31.95 1.60 -0.81
CA ILE A 300 -31.70 0.54 0.19
C ILE A 300 -31.79 1.12 1.61
N PHE A 301 -31.24 2.31 1.82
CA PHE A 301 -31.26 2.96 3.14
C PHE A 301 -32.68 3.36 3.55
N ASP A 302 -33.50 3.90 2.63
CA ASP A 302 -34.90 4.26 2.91
C ASP A 302 -35.74 3.02 3.26
N ASN A 303 -35.53 1.90 2.56
CA ASN A 303 -36.13 0.61 2.89
C ASN A 303 -35.69 0.10 4.27
N TYR A 304 -34.42 0.18 4.58
CA TYR A 304 -33.85 -0.20 5.87
C TYR A 304 -34.46 0.61 7.03
N HIS A 305 -34.59 1.93 6.83
CA HIS A 305 -35.12 2.84 7.85
C HIS A 305 -36.66 2.69 8.03
N SER A 306 -37.40 2.37 6.97
CA SER A 306 -38.87 2.15 7.04
C SER A 306 -39.25 0.83 7.70
N GLY A 307 -38.32 0.06 8.20
CA GLY A 307 -38.55 -1.20 8.91
C GLY A 307 -38.62 -2.44 8.00
N ASN A 308 -38.50 -2.25 6.69
CA ASN A 308 -38.32 -3.36 5.75
C ASN A 308 -36.83 -3.78 5.78
N LYS A 309 -36.45 -4.41 6.91
CA LYS A 309 -35.05 -4.79 7.19
C LYS A 309 -34.64 -5.97 6.32
N GLU A 310 -34.51 -5.77 5.00
CA GLU A 310 -33.62 -6.63 4.23
C GLU A 310 -32.25 -6.63 4.92
N LYS A 311 -31.76 -7.83 5.23
CA LYS A 311 -30.48 -7.95 5.95
C LYS A 311 -29.36 -7.44 5.05
N ILE A 312 -28.95 -6.19 5.30
CA ILE A 312 -27.76 -5.63 4.63
C ILE A 312 -26.56 -6.47 5.10
N HIS A 313 -25.82 -7.00 4.15
CA HIS A 313 -24.61 -7.76 4.46
C HIS A 313 -23.62 -6.89 5.27
N PRO A 314 -22.99 -7.40 6.34
CA PRO A 314 -22.10 -6.62 7.20
C PRO A 314 -21.05 -5.80 6.44
N ASN A 315 -20.40 -6.41 5.42
CA ASN A 315 -19.40 -5.74 4.60
C ASN A 315 -19.95 -4.58 3.75
N LEU A 316 -21.26 -4.50 3.52
CA LEU A 316 -21.93 -3.42 2.77
C LEU A 316 -22.52 -2.33 3.65
N LYS A 317 -22.63 -2.53 4.98
CA LYS A 317 -23.17 -1.49 5.89
C LYS A 317 -22.35 -0.20 5.77
N ARG A 318 -21.04 -0.26 5.95
CA ARG A 318 -20.18 0.93 5.90
C ARG A 318 -20.28 1.68 4.57
N PRO A 319 -20.06 1.07 3.39
CA PRO A 319 -20.21 1.79 2.12
C PRO A 319 -21.62 2.36 1.92
N LEU A 320 -22.69 1.69 2.39
CA LEU A 320 -24.06 2.18 2.29
C LEU A 320 -24.26 3.48 3.08
N PHE A 321 -23.90 3.49 4.35
CA PHE A 321 -24.08 4.67 5.21
C PHE A 321 -23.21 5.84 4.74
N LEU A 322 -22.00 5.57 4.23
CA LEU A 322 -21.15 6.60 3.64
C LEU A 322 -21.73 7.16 2.34
N ALA A 323 -22.31 6.30 1.48
CA ALA A 323 -22.95 6.76 0.26
C ALA A 323 -24.11 7.72 0.54
N VAL A 324 -24.92 7.41 1.56
CA VAL A 324 -26.03 8.27 2.01
C VAL A 324 -25.51 9.58 2.60
N ALA A 325 -24.41 9.54 3.34
CA ALA A 325 -23.78 10.74 3.90
C ALA A 325 -23.21 11.64 2.80
N TYR A 326 -22.55 11.07 1.78
CA TYR A 326 -22.01 11.82 0.64
C TYR A 326 -23.10 12.44 -0.27
N GLU A 327 -24.34 11.90 -0.25
CA GLU A 327 -25.50 12.56 -0.88
C GLU A 327 -25.84 13.89 -0.19
N GLY A 328 -25.63 13.97 1.13
CA GLY A 328 -25.69 15.21 1.91
C GLY A 328 -27.09 15.70 2.28
N GLN A 329 -28.16 14.89 2.16
CA GLN A 329 -29.50 15.30 2.59
C GLN A 329 -29.62 15.37 4.12
N SER A 330 -30.00 16.52 4.69
CA SER A 330 -30.14 16.74 6.14
C SER A 330 -31.11 15.75 6.81
N SER A 331 -32.20 15.39 6.12
CA SER A 331 -33.14 14.38 6.62
C SER A 331 -32.49 12.99 6.84
N ASN A 332 -31.47 12.65 6.08
CA ASN A 332 -30.72 11.40 6.26
C ASN A 332 -29.74 11.49 7.42
N PHE A 333 -29.21 12.67 7.71
CA PHE A 333 -28.43 12.91 8.94
C PHE A 333 -29.26 12.58 10.18
N ASP A 334 -30.49 13.11 10.29
CA ASP A 334 -31.38 12.85 11.43
C ASP A 334 -31.73 11.36 11.58
N LYS A 335 -31.96 10.68 10.46
CA LYS A 335 -32.21 9.23 10.47
C LYS A 335 -31.01 8.45 11.00
N ILE A 336 -29.79 8.78 10.56
CA ILE A 336 -28.55 8.10 11.03
C ILE A 336 -28.27 8.47 12.50
N TRP A 337 -28.52 9.72 12.90
CA TRP A 337 -28.38 10.15 14.29
C TRP A 337 -29.31 9.38 15.21
N LYS A 338 -30.55 9.16 14.80
CA LYS A 338 -31.51 8.33 15.53
C LYS A 338 -31.00 6.89 15.68
N LEU A 339 -30.51 6.28 14.60
CA LEU A 339 -29.90 4.93 14.65
C LEU A 339 -28.72 4.86 15.60
N TYR A 340 -27.88 5.90 15.65
CA TYR A 340 -26.77 6.01 16.59
C TYR A 340 -27.25 6.00 18.06
N LEU A 341 -28.30 6.77 18.36
CA LEU A 341 -28.85 6.85 19.73
C LEU A 341 -29.52 5.55 20.16
N GLU A 342 -30.21 4.87 19.25
CA GLU A 342 -31.02 3.66 19.53
C GLU A 342 -30.18 2.37 19.48
N SER A 343 -28.97 2.38 18.95
CA SER A 343 -28.14 1.16 18.86
C SER A 343 -27.49 0.81 20.21
N ASP A 344 -27.53 -0.46 20.58
CA ASP A 344 -26.79 -1.01 21.74
C ASP A 344 -25.39 -1.51 21.32
N SER A 345 -25.11 -1.63 20.02
CA SER A 345 -23.84 -2.13 19.50
C SER A 345 -22.82 -0.99 19.38
N GLN A 346 -21.69 -1.12 20.07
CA GLN A 346 -20.59 -0.16 19.96
C GLN A 346 -19.98 -0.10 18.53
N GLU A 347 -19.99 -1.22 17.81
CA GLU A 347 -19.55 -1.28 16.41
C GLU A 347 -20.48 -0.46 15.50
N GLU A 348 -21.80 -0.64 15.64
CA GLU A 348 -22.78 0.14 14.88
C GLU A 348 -22.73 1.62 15.24
N LYS A 349 -22.61 1.97 16.53
CA LYS A 349 -22.39 3.37 16.96
C LYS A 349 -21.18 4.00 16.27
N SER A 350 -20.06 3.28 16.23
CA SER A 350 -18.85 3.76 15.56
C SER A 350 -19.06 3.94 14.04
N LEU A 351 -19.81 3.04 13.41
CA LEU A 351 -20.18 3.14 11.99
C LEU A 351 -21.03 4.38 11.72
N TYR A 352 -22.11 4.57 12.48
CA TYR A 352 -23.02 5.69 12.32
C TYR A 352 -22.32 7.02 12.57
N LEU A 353 -21.56 7.14 13.67
CA LEU A 353 -20.79 8.34 13.98
C LEU A 353 -19.77 8.67 12.88
N GLY A 354 -19.04 7.66 12.40
CA GLY A 354 -18.10 7.83 11.29
C GLY A 354 -18.78 8.28 9.97
N SER A 355 -20.03 7.88 9.75
CA SER A 355 -20.79 8.30 8.58
C SER A 355 -21.34 9.73 8.74
N LEU A 356 -21.79 10.09 9.93
CA LEU A 356 -22.27 11.45 10.23
C LEU A 356 -21.20 12.52 10.00
N THR A 357 -19.92 12.20 10.25
CA THR A 357 -18.80 13.13 9.97
C THR A 357 -18.53 13.38 8.50
N GLN A 358 -19.21 12.67 7.59
CA GLN A 358 -19.00 12.79 6.14
C GLN A 358 -20.07 13.65 5.44
N PHE A 359 -21.07 14.13 6.18
CA PHE A 359 -22.02 15.10 5.63
C PHE A 359 -21.33 16.44 5.39
N ASN A 360 -21.51 17.00 4.19
CA ASN A 360 -20.93 18.28 3.80
C ASN A 360 -21.85 19.49 4.08
N ASN A 361 -23.01 19.28 4.72
CA ASN A 361 -23.89 20.38 5.08
C ASN A 361 -23.44 21.04 6.38
N THR A 362 -23.35 22.35 6.35
CA THR A 362 -22.98 23.23 7.49
C THR A 362 -24.22 23.77 8.25
N GLU A 363 -25.42 23.30 7.94
CA GLU A 363 -26.67 23.68 8.63
C GLU A 363 -26.97 22.75 9.80
#